data_17f28568dca247a7df4d10205fd528ba
#
_entry.id   17f28568dca247a7df4d10205fd528ba
#
_cell.length_a   1.000
_cell.length_b   1.000
_cell.length_c   1.000
_cell.angle_alpha   90.00
_cell.angle_beta   90.00
_cell.angle_gamma   90.00
#
_symmetry.space_group_name_H-M   'P 1'
#
loop_
_entity.id
_entity.type
_entity.pdbx_description
1 polymer ?
#
loop_
_entity_poly.entity_id
_entity_poly.type
_entity_poly.pdbx_seq_one_letter_code
_entity_poly.pdbx_strand_id
1 'polypeptide(L)'
;MSTISIICALAENRAIGHKQELLWHLPNDMKRFKNLTTGHVVVMGRKTFESLPGGALPNRRNIVLTSMPEAMGTTCIACATMEEALECSEADKEIFIMGGTGVYQEALAIADKMYLTHVHTTFNEADTFFPDVDYSQWEVVSTENHPADEKHIYSYAFVEYKRKK
;
A
#
# COMPACT_ATOMS: atom_id res chain seq x y z
N MET A 1 -12.57 7.19 -15.51
CA MET A 1 -12.07 5.97 -14.85
C MET A 1 -11.02 6.32 -13.79
N SER A 2 -11.08 5.64 -12.68
CA SER A 2 -10.11 5.86 -11.60
C SER A 2 -8.77 5.21 -11.94
N THR A 3 -7.69 5.85 -11.51
CA THR A 3 -6.36 5.25 -11.56
C THR A 3 -6.21 4.34 -10.34
N ILE A 4 -5.84 3.10 -10.55
CA ILE A 4 -5.62 2.14 -9.47
C ILE A 4 -4.12 2.10 -9.18
N SER A 5 -3.73 2.49 -7.98
CA SER A 5 -2.32 2.61 -7.58
C SER A 5 -2.03 1.74 -6.38
N ILE A 6 -0.93 0.99 -6.45
CA ILE A 6 -0.42 0.24 -5.29
C ILE A 6 0.56 1.15 -4.57
N ILE A 7 0.49 1.18 -3.24
CA ILE A 7 1.44 1.92 -2.40
C ILE A 7 2.00 0.99 -1.33
N CYS A 8 3.32 0.88 -1.26
CA CYS A 8 3.98 -0.05 -0.35
C CYS A 8 5.44 0.32 -0.12
N ALA A 9 5.93 0.05 1.09
CA ALA A 9 7.36 0.07 1.40
C ALA A 9 7.80 -1.38 1.59
N LEU A 10 8.87 -1.80 0.92
CA LEU A 10 9.36 -3.18 0.95
C LEU A 10 10.88 -3.22 1.01
N ALA A 11 11.40 -4.26 1.68
CA ALA A 11 12.83 -4.51 1.76
C ALA A 11 13.33 -5.18 0.46
N GLU A 12 14.64 -5.37 0.35
CA GLU A 12 15.23 -5.98 -0.85
C GLU A 12 14.77 -7.41 -1.09
N ASN A 13 14.43 -8.15 -0.02
CA ASN A 13 13.85 -9.48 -0.13
C ASN A 13 12.31 -9.45 -0.18
N ARG A 14 11.72 -8.30 -0.48
CA ARG A 14 10.27 -8.05 -0.56
C ARG A 14 9.56 -8.10 0.80
N ALA A 15 10.30 -8.14 1.91
CA ALA A 15 9.70 -8.17 3.26
C ALA A 15 8.94 -6.88 3.54
N ILE A 16 7.73 -6.99 4.09
CA ILE A 16 6.89 -5.84 4.43
C ILE A 16 6.40 -5.84 5.88
N GLY A 17 6.40 -6.99 6.54
CA GLY A 17 5.91 -7.05 7.91
C GLY A 17 6.35 -8.29 8.68
N HIS A 18 6.18 -8.21 10.00
CA HIS A 18 6.41 -9.30 10.93
C HIS A 18 5.41 -9.18 12.07
N LYS A 19 4.64 -10.24 12.32
CA LYS A 19 3.60 -10.27 13.38
C LYS A 19 2.66 -9.06 13.30
N GLN A 20 2.24 -8.71 12.10
CA GLN A 20 1.33 -7.60 11.79
C GLN A 20 1.91 -6.21 12.08
N GLU A 21 3.22 -6.09 12.28
CA GLU A 21 3.89 -4.81 12.48
C GLU A 21 4.81 -4.49 11.31
N LEU A 22 5.04 -3.19 11.06
CA LEU A 22 6.02 -2.76 10.08
C LEU A 22 7.43 -3.06 10.58
N LEU A 23 8.34 -3.36 9.65
CA LEU A 23 9.72 -3.73 9.96
C LEU A 23 10.62 -2.53 10.27
N TRP A 24 10.16 -1.32 9.96
CA TRP A 24 10.96 -0.10 10.07
C TRP A 24 10.08 1.07 10.42
N HIS A 25 10.75 2.14 10.86
CA HIS A 25 10.11 3.43 11.06
C HIS A 25 10.80 4.43 10.13
N LEU A 26 10.08 4.87 9.10
CA LEU A 26 10.57 5.80 8.10
C LEU A 26 9.64 7.02 8.06
N PRO A 27 9.93 8.07 8.86
CA PRO A 27 9.05 9.25 8.92
C PRO A 27 8.76 9.89 7.57
N ASN A 28 9.75 9.95 6.69
CA ASN A 28 9.56 10.53 5.35
C ASN A 28 8.61 9.68 4.50
N ASP A 29 8.67 8.37 4.65
CA ASP A 29 7.75 7.46 3.94
C ASP A 29 6.33 7.64 4.45
N MET A 30 6.15 7.74 5.75
CA MET A 30 4.84 7.97 6.36
C MET A 30 4.25 9.30 5.90
N LYS A 31 5.06 10.34 5.81
CA LYS A 31 4.65 11.66 5.33
C LYS A 31 4.25 11.60 3.86
N ARG A 32 5.04 10.90 3.04
CA ARG A 32 4.73 10.71 1.62
C ARG A 32 3.41 9.97 1.43
N PHE A 33 3.21 8.90 2.19
CA PHE A 33 1.97 8.13 2.17
C PHE A 33 0.76 9.03 2.47
N LYS A 34 0.86 9.81 3.54
CA LYS A 34 -0.21 10.73 3.92
C LYS A 34 -0.48 11.76 2.81
N ASN A 35 0.58 12.35 2.26
CA ASN A 35 0.43 13.38 1.21
C ASN A 35 -0.19 12.82 -0.07
N LEU A 36 0.17 11.59 -0.44
CA LEU A 36 -0.38 10.96 -1.65
C LEU A 36 -1.84 10.55 -1.48
N THR A 37 -2.20 10.04 -0.31
CA THR A 37 -3.52 9.40 -0.11
C THR A 37 -4.58 10.34 0.43
N THR A 38 -4.23 11.45 1.06
CA THR A 38 -5.21 12.38 1.64
C THR A 38 -6.17 12.90 0.56
N GLY A 39 -7.47 12.80 0.83
CA GLY A 39 -8.50 13.20 -0.12
C GLY A 39 -8.90 12.10 -1.10
N HIS A 40 -8.31 10.93 -0.99
CA HIS A 40 -8.56 9.80 -1.89
C HIS A 40 -9.13 8.58 -1.16
N VAL A 41 -9.42 7.55 -1.94
CA VAL A 41 -9.83 6.25 -1.42
C VAL A 41 -8.59 5.42 -1.11
N VAL A 42 -8.58 4.78 0.05
CA VAL A 42 -7.58 3.75 0.40
C VAL A 42 -8.30 2.42 0.57
N VAL A 43 -7.74 1.37 -0.03
CA VAL A 43 -8.30 0.02 0.03
C VAL A 43 -7.29 -0.90 0.73
N MET A 44 -7.76 -1.67 1.69
CA MET A 44 -6.90 -2.56 2.48
C MET A 44 -7.65 -3.79 2.93
N GLY A 45 -6.92 -4.83 3.30
CA GLY A 45 -7.51 -5.99 3.93
C GLY A 45 -7.82 -5.73 5.41
N ARG A 46 -8.63 -6.60 6.01
CA ARG A 46 -9.07 -6.45 7.40
C ARG A 46 -7.89 -6.40 8.38
N LYS A 47 -6.89 -7.28 8.22
CA LYS A 47 -5.74 -7.31 9.13
C LYS A 47 -4.93 -6.02 9.06
N THR A 48 -4.79 -5.45 7.88
CA THR A 48 -4.10 -4.17 7.70
C THR A 48 -4.86 -3.06 8.43
N PHE A 49 -6.18 -3.03 8.27
CA PHE A 49 -7.03 -2.05 8.97
C PHE A 49 -6.90 -2.17 10.49
N GLU A 50 -6.93 -3.41 11.00
CA GLU A 50 -6.81 -3.67 12.44
C GLU A 50 -5.43 -3.28 12.99
N SER A 51 -4.40 -3.24 12.14
CA SER A 51 -3.05 -2.86 12.55
C SER A 51 -2.85 -1.33 12.63
N LEU A 52 -3.79 -0.54 12.14
CA LEU A 52 -3.68 0.91 12.16
C LEU A 52 -3.86 1.45 13.58
N PRO A 53 -2.85 2.20 14.12
CA PRO A 53 -2.90 2.65 15.52
C PRO A 53 -4.10 3.52 15.86
N GLY A 54 -4.55 4.34 14.93
CA GLY A 54 -5.68 5.24 15.14
C GLY A 54 -6.98 4.80 14.49
N GLY A 55 -7.05 3.57 13.99
CA GLY A 55 -8.19 3.10 13.22
C GLY A 55 -8.23 3.70 11.83
N ALA A 56 -9.42 4.02 11.32
CA ALA A 56 -9.57 4.58 9.98
C ALA A 56 -8.70 5.82 9.76
N LEU A 57 -8.05 5.89 8.60
CA LEU A 57 -7.18 7.00 8.26
C LEU A 57 -8.04 8.27 8.02
N PRO A 58 -7.70 9.39 8.66
CA PRO A 58 -8.51 10.61 8.53
C PRO A 58 -8.38 11.23 7.13
N ASN A 59 -9.45 11.90 6.70
CA ASN A 59 -9.52 12.63 5.42
C ASN A 59 -9.34 11.71 4.21
N ARG A 60 -9.69 10.43 4.34
CA ARG A 60 -9.63 9.42 3.29
C ARG A 60 -10.85 8.52 3.41
N ARG A 61 -11.31 8.00 2.28
CA ARG A 61 -12.36 6.98 2.32
C ARG A 61 -11.68 5.63 2.54
N ASN A 62 -11.93 5.03 3.69
CA ASN A 62 -11.31 3.75 4.05
C ASN A 62 -12.23 2.60 3.63
N ILE A 63 -11.76 1.81 2.66
CA ILE A 63 -12.48 0.62 2.20
C ILE A 63 -11.70 -0.60 2.64
N VAL A 64 -12.38 -1.50 3.33
CA VAL A 64 -11.77 -2.70 3.91
C VAL A 64 -12.37 -3.94 3.24
N LEU A 65 -11.49 -4.78 2.71
CA LEU A 65 -11.88 -6.06 2.11
C LEU A 65 -11.91 -7.12 3.19
N THR A 66 -13.06 -7.77 3.36
CA THR A 66 -13.26 -8.78 4.37
C THR A 66 -14.34 -9.77 3.95
N SER A 67 -14.22 -11.03 4.38
CA SER A 67 -15.25 -12.03 4.14
C SER A 67 -16.49 -11.81 5.00
N MET A 68 -16.39 -10.93 6.02
CA MET A 68 -17.51 -10.62 6.93
C MET A 68 -17.72 -9.11 7.03
N PRO A 69 -18.22 -8.46 5.95
CA PRO A 69 -18.39 -6.99 5.94
C PRO A 69 -19.25 -6.46 7.08
N GLU A 70 -20.27 -7.19 7.47
CA GLU A 70 -21.20 -6.78 8.54
C GLU A 70 -20.54 -6.72 9.92
N ALA A 71 -19.36 -7.36 10.09
CA ALA A 71 -18.66 -7.33 11.37
C ALA A 71 -17.81 -6.08 11.58
N MET A 72 -17.64 -5.24 10.54
CA MET A 72 -16.71 -4.10 10.58
C MET A 72 -17.29 -2.82 11.20
N GLY A 73 -18.59 -2.79 11.42
CA GLY A 73 -19.23 -1.59 11.97
C GLY A 73 -19.29 -0.43 10.98
N THR A 74 -19.22 0.80 11.49
CA THR A 74 -19.42 2.02 10.68
C THR A 74 -18.16 2.87 10.51
N THR A 75 -17.00 2.41 11.01
CA THR A 75 -15.75 3.21 10.94
C THR A 75 -15.08 3.15 9.57
N CYS A 76 -15.53 2.23 8.72
CA CYS A 76 -15.00 2.07 7.37
C CYS A 76 -16.11 1.57 6.44
N ILE A 77 -15.81 1.56 5.15
CA ILE A 77 -16.69 0.94 4.15
C ILE A 77 -16.20 -0.50 3.96
N ALA A 78 -17.01 -1.48 4.30
CA ALA A 78 -16.61 -2.88 4.21
C ALA A 78 -17.15 -3.50 2.92
N CYS A 79 -16.30 -4.20 2.21
CA CYS A 79 -16.64 -4.88 0.95
C CYS A 79 -16.13 -6.32 1.00
N ALA A 80 -16.85 -7.22 0.33
CA ALA A 80 -16.45 -8.63 0.27
C ALA A 80 -15.43 -8.88 -0.84
N THR A 81 -15.42 -8.07 -1.90
CA THR A 81 -14.57 -8.29 -3.05
C THR A 81 -13.89 -7.00 -3.52
N MET A 82 -12.80 -7.15 -4.27
CA MET A 82 -12.12 -6.03 -4.91
C MET A 82 -13.06 -5.30 -5.89
N GLU A 83 -13.90 -6.04 -6.61
CA GLU A 83 -14.84 -5.45 -7.55
C GLU A 83 -15.82 -4.50 -6.85
N GLU A 84 -16.37 -4.92 -5.70
CA GLU A 84 -17.24 -4.05 -4.91
C GLU A 84 -16.51 -2.80 -4.44
N ALA A 85 -15.25 -2.94 -4.01
CA ALA A 85 -14.44 -1.82 -3.56
C ALA A 85 -14.23 -0.81 -4.69
N LEU A 86 -13.96 -1.29 -5.90
CA LEU A 86 -13.76 -0.42 -7.05
C LEU A 86 -15.05 0.27 -7.48
N GLU A 87 -16.18 -0.41 -7.41
CA GLU A 87 -17.49 0.19 -7.69
C GLU A 87 -17.80 1.33 -6.72
N CYS A 88 -17.50 1.15 -5.43
CA CYS A 88 -17.69 2.19 -4.41
C CYS A 88 -16.73 3.38 -4.61
N SER A 89 -15.72 3.22 -5.43
CA SER A 89 -14.64 4.21 -5.60
C SER A 89 -14.67 4.92 -6.95
N GLU A 90 -15.66 4.66 -7.80
CA GLU A 90 -15.72 5.20 -9.17
C GLU A 90 -15.64 6.72 -9.25
N ALA A 91 -16.14 7.42 -8.22
CA ALA A 91 -16.11 8.87 -8.20
C ALA A 91 -14.73 9.45 -7.87
N ASP A 92 -13.81 8.63 -7.41
CA ASP A 92 -12.46 9.07 -7.05
C ASP A 92 -11.53 9.00 -8.25
N LYS A 93 -10.59 9.93 -8.34
CA LYS A 93 -9.62 9.96 -9.44
C LYS A 93 -8.54 8.92 -9.28
N GLU A 94 -8.13 8.66 -8.05
CA GLU A 94 -7.08 7.70 -7.75
C GLU A 94 -7.44 6.89 -6.51
N ILE A 95 -7.25 5.57 -6.62
CA ILE A 95 -7.54 4.61 -5.57
C ILE A 95 -6.23 3.98 -5.15
N PHE A 96 -5.89 4.05 -3.86
CA PHE A 96 -4.63 3.52 -3.34
C PHE A 96 -4.85 2.19 -2.63
N ILE A 97 -4.17 1.15 -3.11
CA ILE A 97 -4.21 -0.19 -2.52
C ILE A 97 -3.01 -0.29 -1.57
N MET A 98 -3.27 -0.46 -0.28
CA MET A 98 -2.24 -0.36 0.75
C MET A 98 -1.94 -1.65 1.53
N GLY A 99 -2.46 -2.78 1.10
CA GLY A 99 -2.09 -4.08 1.69
C GLY A 99 -3.27 -4.89 2.20
N GLY A 100 -3.10 -6.07 2.76
CA GLY A 100 -1.80 -6.77 2.80
C GLY A 100 -1.48 -7.62 1.58
N THR A 101 -0.70 -8.69 1.79
CA THR A 101 -0.18 -9.52 0.70
C THR A 101 -1.25 -9.99 -0.28
N GLY A 102 -2.35 -10.54 0.21
CA GLY A 102 -3.42 -11.05 -0.66
C GLY A 102 -4.07 -9.94 -1.48
N VAL A 103 -4.24 -8.77 -0.88
CA VAL A 103 -4.83 -7.61 -1.57
C VAL A 103 -3.87 -7.06 -2.61
N TYR A 104 -2.57 -7.00 -2.30
CA TYR A 104 -1.54 -6.62 -3.27
C TYR A 104 -1.50 -7.61 -4.45
N GLN A 105 -1.64 -8.91 -4.17
CA GLN A 105 -1.62 -9.94 -5.21
C GLN A 105 -2.74 -9.73 -6.22
N GLU A 106 -3.95 -9.46 -5.75
CA GLU A 106 -5.08 -9.14 -6.62
C GLU A 106 -4.86 -7.84 -7.37
N ALA A 107 -4.34 -6.82 -6.67
CA ALA A 107 -4.16 -5.49 -7.26
C ALA A 107 -3.12 -5.48 -8.38
N LEU A 108 -2.10 -6.33 -8.30
CA LEU A 108 -1.06 -6.38 -9.35
C LEU A 108 -1.62 -6.68 -10.74
N ALA A 109 -2.70 -7.42 -10.81
CA ALA A 109 -3.32 -7.76 -12.10
C ALA A 109 -4.04 -6.56 -12.74
N ILE A 110 -4.45 -5.58 -11.95
CA ILE A 110 -5.32 -4.49 -12.39
C ILE A 110 -4.75 -3.08 -12.18
N ALA A 111 -3.67 -2.94 -11.41
CA ALA A 111 -3.13 -1.63 -11.07
C ALA A 111 -2.51 -0.94 -12.28
N ASP A 112 -2.70 0.38 -12.33
CA ASP A 112 -2.11 1.24 -13.37
C ASP A 112 -0.76 1.78 -12.95
N LYS A 113 -0.56 1.96 -11.64
CA LYS A 113 0.67 2.54 -11.05
C LYS A 113 1.08 1.81 -9.80
N MET A 114 2.36 1.93 -9.46
CA MET A 114 2.87 1.53 -8.15
C MET A 114 3.75 2.65 -7.61
N TYR A 115 3.52 3.00 -6.34
CA TYR A 115 4.40 3.89 -5.58
C TYR A 115 5.11 3.00 -4.56
N LEU A 116 6.31 2.58 -4.88
CA LEU A 116 7.08 1.68 -4.00
C LEU A 116 8.21 2.43 -3.32
N THR A 117 8.36 2.19 -2.02
CA THR A 117 9.53 2.64 -1.29
C THR A 117 10.42 1.42 -1.12
N HIS A 118 11.56 1.43 -1.83
CA HIS A 118 12.54 0.34 -1.73
C HIS A 118 13.48 0.64 -0.57
N VAL A 119 13.38 -0.14 0.49
CA VAL A 119 14.23 0.01 1.67
C VAL A 119 15.46 -0.87 1.49
N HIS A 120 16.65 -0.28 1.58
CA HIS A 120 17.90 -0.95 1.24
C HIS A 120 18.42 -1.81 2.39
N THR A 121 17.70 -2.87 2.67
CA THR A 121 18.04 -3.88 3.67
C THR A 121 17.22 -5.13 3.43
N THR A 122 17.53 -6.20 4.14
CA THR A 122 16.75 -7.43 4.12
C THR A 122 16.35 -7.80 5.54
N PHE A 123 15.21 -8.47 5.69
CA PHE A 123 14.72 -8.93 6.99
C PHE A 123 14.40 -10.43 6.91
N ASN A 124 15.26 -11.25 7.50
CA ASN A 124 15.08 -12.71 7.49
C ASN A 124 13.94 -13.17 8.39
N GLU A 125 13.53 -12.35 9.36
CA GLU A 125 12.47 -12.67 10.30
C GLU A 125 11.08 -12.28 9.81
N ALA A 126 10.97 -11.64 8.65
CA ALA A 126 9.70 -11.21 8.12
C ALA A 126 8.79 -12.40 7.83
N ASP A 127 7.50 -12.23 8.08
CA ASP A 127 6.47 -13.23 7.78
C ASP A 127 5.50 -12.77 6.70
N THR A 128 5.59 -11.51 6.30
CA THR A 128 4.73 -10.91 5.29
C THR A 128 5.57 -10.28 4.20
N PHE A 129 5.24 -10.60 2.94
CA PHE A 129 6.04 -10.18 1.78
C PHE A 129 5.16 -9.56 0.71
N PHE A 130 5.74 -8.59 0.00
CA PHE A 130 5.12 -8.06 -1.21
C PHE A 130 5.18 -9.15 -2.29
N PRO A 131 4.14 -9.29 -3.13
CA PRO A 131 4.16 -10.30 -4.19
C PRO A 131 5.32 -10.09 -5.16
N ASP A 132 5.71 -11.15 -5.86
CA ASP A 132 6.74 -11.06 -6.89
C ASP A 132 6.23 -10.23 -8.06
N VAL A 133 7.01 -9.27 -8.49
CA VAL A 133 6.64 -8.34 -9.56
C VAL A 133 7.48 -8.61 -10.79
N ASP A 134 6.83 -8.78 -11.93
CA ASP A 134 7.52 -8.79 -13.22
C ASP A 134 7.74 -7.33 -13.65
N TYR A 135 8.88 -6.76 -13.25
CA TYR A 135 9.18 -5.35 -13.54
C TYR A 135 9.34 -5.05 -15.03
N SER A 136 9.46 -6.08 -15.88
CA SER A 136 9.50 -5.84 -17.33
C SER A 136 8.19 -5.28 -17.87
N GLN A 137 7.09 -5.43 -17.12
CA GLN A 137 5.78 -4.89 -17.49
C GLN A 137 5.57 -3.47 -16.97
N TRP A 138 6.54 -2.91 -16.26
CA TRP A 138 6.42 -1.61 -15.64
C TRP A 138 7.51 -0.67 -16.11
N GLU A 139 7.15 0.61 -16.25
CA GLU A 139 8.07 1.67 -16.61
C GLU A 139 8.34 2.53 -15.37
N VAL A 140 9.61 2.83 -15.10
CA VAL A 140 9.99 3.73 -14.01
C VAL A 140 9.70 5.17 -14.47
N VAL A 141 8.81 5.85 -13.75
CA VAL A 141 8.45 7.24 -14.03
C VAL A 141 9.38 8.19 -13.29
N SER A 142 9.68 7.89 -12.03
CA SER A 142 10.56 8.72 -11.22
C SER A 142 11.25 7.89 -10.15
N THR A 143 12.43 8.34 -9.74
CA THR A 143 13.19 7.72 -8.64
C THR A 143 13.77 8.84 -7.78
N GLU A 144 13.56 8.76 -6.47
CA GLU A 144 14.09 9.71 -5.51
C GLU A 144 14.84 8.93 -4.43
N ASN A 145 16.18 9.04 -4.44
CA ASN A 145 17.04 8.32 -3.49
C ASN A 145 17.26 9.14 -2.22
N HIS A 146 17.19 8.45 -1.07
CA HIS A 146 17.42 9.06 0.23
C HIS A 146 18.43 8.25 1.02
N PRO A 147 19.48 8.90 1.57
CA PRO A 147 20.45 8.19 2.42
C PRO A 147 19.85 7.93 3.79
N ALA A 148 20.48 7.00 4.54
CA ALA A 148 20.20 6.84 5.94
C ALA A 148 20.61 8.12 6.68
N ASP A 149 19.88 8.47 7.73
CA ASP A 149 20.16 9.67 8.53
C ASP A 149 19.76 9.44 9.99
N GLU A 150 19.72 10.51 10.78
CA GLU A 150 19.39 10.44 12.20
C GLU A 150 18.01 9.83 12.48
N LYS A 151 17.07 10.03 11.58
CA LYS A 151 15.69 9.54 11.72
C LYS A 151 15.42 8.28 10.93
N HIS A 152 16.34 7.88 10.03
CA HIS A 152 16.17 6.74 9.13
C HIS A 152 17.41 5.84 9.20
N ILE A 153 17.25 4.68 9.81
CA ILE A 153 18.34 3.73 9.98
C ILE A 153 18.83 3.18 8.65
N TYR A 154 17.92 3.05 7.67
CA TYR A 154 18.21 2.50 6.35
C TYR A 154 18.11 3.57 5.30
N SER A 155 18.94 3.47 4.24
CA SER A 155 18.70 4.25 3.04
C SER A 155 17.51 3.65 2.31
N TYR A 156 16.86 4.45 1.48
CA TYR A 156 15.65 4.02 0.76
C TYR A 156 15.47 4.85 -0.50
N ALA A 157 14.60 4.38 -1.39
CA ALA A 157 14.28 5.11 -2.61
C ALA A 157 12.78 5.10 -2.84
N PHE A 158 12.21 6.25 -3.15
CA PHE A 158 10.83 6.35 -3.62
C PHE A 158 10.83 6.14 -5.13
N VAL A 159 10.13 5.13 -5.62
CA VAL A 159 10.08 4.85 -7.06
C VAL A 159 8.61 4.79 -7.49
N GLU A 160 8.28 5.56 -8.50
CA GLU A 160 6.96 5.53 -9.11
C GLU A 160 7.04 4.74 -10.41
N TYR A 161 6.17 3.75 -10.53
CA TYR A 161 6.07 2.89 -11.72
C TYR A 161 4.73 3.09 -12.39
N LYS A 162 4.74 2.98 -13.70
CA LYS A 162 3.52 2.98 -14.52
C LYS A 162 3.50 1.71 -15.35
N ARG A 163 2.32 1.09 -15.48
CA ARG A 163 2.20 -0.10 -16.30
C ARG A 163 2.45 0.23 -17.77
N LYS A 164 3.24 -0.58 -18.44
CA LYS A 164 3.47 -0.45 -19.88
C LYS A 164 2.20 -0.83 -20.63
N LYS A 165 1.96 -0.15 -21.73
CA LYS A 165 0.82 -0.48 -22.60
C LYS A 165 1.17 -1.57 -23.59
#